data_03420f170c5b68e99204c18f007b1a46
#
_entry.id   03420f170c5b68e99204c18f007b1a46
#
_cell.length_a   1.000
_cell.length_b   1.000
_cell.length_c   1.000
_cell.angle_alpha   90.00
_cell.angle_beta   90.00
_cell.angle_gamma   90.00
#
_symmetry.space_group_name_H-M   'P 1'
#
loop_
_entity.id
_entity.type
_entity.pdbx_description
1 polymer ?
#
loop_
_entity_poly.entity_id
_entity_poly.type
_entity_poly.pdbx_seq_one_letter_code
_entity_poly.pdbx_strand_id
1 'polypeptide(L)'
;MLMEVKKIKFSYQDKPFIEELSVKFKKNKITSIIGPNGSGKSTLLMLLSRIYKAKDGTITLNDKNVWDYKIKEFAKNVAVVHQKNQIYGDLDVKTIVGYGRLPYLSYHQNLSEEDYQIIDWAIATTNLKEYENRLLANLSGGQQQRVWLAMALAQKTPILLLDEPTTYLDVKYQIEILK
;
A
#
# COMPACT_ATOMS: atom_id res chain seq x y z
N MET A 1 -20.07 -2.71 2.25
CA MET A 1 -19.04 -3.25 1.34
C MET A 1 -17.93 -2.22 1.30
N LEU A 2 -16.67 -2.56 1.12
CA LEU A 2 -15.62 -1.54 1.18
C LEU A 2 -15.11 -1.15 -0.22
N MET A 3 -14.77 -2.15 -1.05
CA MET A 3 -14.32 -1.93 -2.42
C MET A 3 -14.94 -2.98 -3.35
N GLU A 4 -15.37 -2.57 -4.53
CA GLU A 4 -15.99 -3.46 -5.52
C GLU A 4 -15.39 -3.20 -6.90
N VAL A 5 -15.11 -4.28 -7.59
CA VAL A 5 -14.68 -4.32 -8.99
C VAL A 5 -15.81 -4.93 -9.79
N LYS A 6 -16.27 -4.25 -10.84
CA LYS A 6 -17.36 -4.71 -11.73
C LYS A 6 -16.89 -4.73 -13.17
N LYS A 7 -16.82 -5.93 -13.74
CA LYS A 7 -16.57 -6.21 -15.16
C LYS A 7 -15.41 -5.42 -15.75
N ILE A 8 -14.31 -5.28 -14.98
CA ILE A 8 -13.15 -4.56 -15.49
C ILE A 8 -12.49 -5.34 -16.61
N LYS A 9 -12.05 -4.58 -17.64
CA LYS A 9 -11.18 -5.06 -18.71
C LYS A 9 -9.91 -4.23 -18.71
N PHE A 10 -8.78 -4.89 -18.89
CA PHE A 10 -7.50 -4.22 -18.94
C PHE A 10 -6.58 -4.82 -19.99
N SER A 11 -5.80 -3.99 -20.64
CA SER A 11 -4.80 -4.40 -21.63
C SER A 11 -3.53 -3.60 -21.43
N TYR A 12 -2.40 -4.26 -21.55
CA TYR A 12 -1.14 -3.59 -21.77
C TYR A 12 -1.03 -3.26 -23.26
N GLN A 13 -1.01 -1.97 -23.60
CA GLN A 13 -1.11 -1.51 -25.00
C GLN A 13 -2.37 -2.12 -25.66
N ASP A 14 -2.20 -2.89 -26.74
CA ASP A 14 -3.28 -3.51 -27.51
C ASP A 14 -3.53 -4.99 -27.16
N LYS A 15 -2.73 -5.57 -26.25
CA LYS A 15 -2.89 -6.97 -25.86
C LYS A 15 -3.83 -7.10 -24.68
N PRO A 16 -5.01 -7.74 -24.85
CA PRO A 16 -5.90 -8.05 -23.73
C PRO A 16 -5.16 -8.83 -22.63
N PHE A 17 -5.33 -8.42 -21.38
CA PHE A 17 -4.67 -9.07 -20.24
C PHE A 17 -5.69 -9.48 -19.16
N ILE A 18 -6.67 -8.64 -18.87
CA ILE A 18 -7.84 -8.98 -18.08
C ILE A 18 -9.05 -8.80 -19.00
N GLU A 19 -9.69 -9.92 -19.37
CA GLU A 19 -10.82 -9.89 -20.30
C GLU A 19 -12.13 -9.47 -19.63
N GLU A 20 -12.40 -10.00 -18.43
CA GLU A 20 -13.48 -9.56 -17.55
C GLU A 20 -13.18 -10.04 -16.12
N LEU A 21 -13.22 -9.13 -15.16
CA LEU A 21 -13.06 -9.46 -13.75
C LEU A 21 -14.07 -8.69 -12.91
N SER A 22 -14.75 -9.44 -12.01
CA SER A 22 -15.61 -8.87 -10.98
C SER A 22 -15.25 -9.48 -9.63
N VAL A 23 -15.00 -8.64 -8.62
CA VAL A 23 -14.66 -9.07 -7.26
C VAL A 23 -15.12 -8.06 -6.23
N LYS A 24 -15.47 -8.52 -5.02
CA LYS A 24 -15.91 -7.69 -3.91
C LYS A 24 -15.02 -7.89 -2.71
N PHE A 25 -14.52 -6.79 -2.15
CA PHE A 25 -13.72 -6.80 -0.94
C PHE A 25 -14.56 -6.33 0.24
N LYS A 26 -14.64 -7.14 1.29
CA LYS A 26 -15.43 -6.86 2.48
C LYS A 26 -14.60 -6.13 3.53
N LYS A 27 -15.24 -5.22 4.27
CA LYS A 27 -14.62 -4.55 5.42
C LYS A 27 -14.19 -5.56 6.48
N ASN A 28 -13.08 -5.29 7.15
CA ASN A 28 -12.53 -6.11 8.24
C ASN A 28 -12.26 -7.58 7.84
N LYS A 29 -11.85 -7.81 6.59
CA LYS A 29 -11.45 -9.13 6.10
C LYS A 29 -10.11 -9.04 5.38
N ILE A 30 -9.28 -10.06 5.59
CA ILE A 30 -8.11 -10.31 4.75
C ILE A 30 -8.59 -11.03 3.50
N THR A 31 -8.13 -10.58 2.34
CA THR A 31 -8.39 -11.24 1.05
C THR A 31 -7.05 -11.53 0.40
N SER A 32 -6.75 -12.80 0.19
CA SER A 32 -5.54 -13.22 -0.52
C SER A 32 -5.85 -13.49 -2.00
N ILE A 33 -5.03 -12.94 -2.89
CA ILE A 33 -5.07 -13.17 -4.33
C ILE A 33 -3.99 -14.20 -4.66
N ILE A 34 -4.39 -15.38 -5.09
CA ILE A 34 -3.50 -16.52 -5.36
C ILE A 34 -3.51 -16.83 -6.84
N GLY A 35 -2.36 -17.21 -7.39
CA GLY A 35 -2.22 -17.62 -8.78
C GLY A 35 -0.74 -17.69 -9.20
N PRO A 36 -0.44 -18.30 -10.35
CA PRO A 36 0.94 -18.40 -10.86
C PRO A 36 1.52 -17.01 -11.21
N ASN A 37 2.83 -16.96 -11.46
CA ASN A 37 3.46 -15.74 -11.94
C ASN A 37 2.88 -15.35 -13.31
N GLY A 38 2.65 -14.06 -13.52
CA GLY A 38 2.03 -13.55 -14.73
C GLY A 38 0.49 -13.63 -14.78
N SER A 39 -0.19 -14.17 -13.75
CA SER A 39 -1.66 -14.27 -13.72
C SER A 39 -2.39 -12.94 -13.48
N GLY A 40 -1.70 -11.82 -13.30
CA GLY A 40 -2.31 -10.51 -13.15
C GLY A 40 -2.53 -10.04 -11.72
N LYS A 41 -1.97 -10.72 -10.70
CA LYS A 41 -2.11 -10.31 -9.29
C LYS A 41 -1.66 -8.86 -9.06
N SER A 42 -0.44 -8.53 -9.41
CA SER A 42 0.11 -7.16 -9.28
C SER A 42 -0.63 -6.16 -10.17
N THR A 43 -1.07 -6.58 -11.37
CA THR A 43 -1.88 -5.73 -12.25
C THR A 43 -3.22 -5.36 -11.60
N LEU A 44 -3.88 -6.32 -10.94
CA LEU A 44 -5.10 -6.03 -10.20
C LEU A 44 -4.84 -5.04 -9.06
N LEU A 45 -3.75 -5.22 -8.29
CA LEU A 45 -3.37 -4.27 -7.24
C LEU A 45 -3.10 -2.87 -7.80
N MET A 46 -2.44 -2.76 -8.97
CA MET A 46 -2.20 -1.48 -9.65
C MET A 46 -3.50 -0.81 -10.13
N LEU A 47 -4.51 -1.59 -10.52
CA LEU A 47 -5.83 -1.09 -10.86
C LEU A 47 -6.59 -0.62 -9.60
N LEU A 48 -6.55 -1.39 -8.52
CA LEU A 48 -7.17 -1.03 -7.23
C LEU A 48 -6.55 0.22 -6.61
N SER A 49 -5.24 0.43 -6.81
CA SER A 49 -4.48 1.59 -6.31
C SER A 49 -4.52 2.82 -7.23
N ARG A 50 -5.26 2.76 -8.36
CA ARG A 50 -5.33 3.83 -9.37
C ARG A 50 -4.01 4.15 -10.08
N ILE A 51 -3.05 3.25 -10.06
CA ILE A 51 -1.84 3.37 -10.90
C ILE A 51 -2.20 3.11 -12.35
N TYR A 52 -3.02 2.09 -12.58
CA TYR A 52 -3.59 1.82 -13.89
C TYR A 52 -5.08 2.14 -13.93
N LYS A 53 -5.56 2.51 -15.11
CA LYS A 53 -6.98 2.71 -15.40
C LYS A 53 -7.50 1.54 -16.22
N ALA A 54 -8.61 0.94 -15.82
CA ALA A 54 -9.28 -0.09 -16.61
C ALA A 54 -9.79 0.50 -17.94
N LYS A 55 -9.76 -0.29 -19.01
CA LYS A 55 -10.34 0.10 -20.31
C LYS A 55 -11.87 0.14 -20.26
N ASP A 56 -12.46 -0.78 -19.49
CA ASP A 56 -13.90 -0.93 -19.32
C ASP A 56 -14.20 -1.42 -17.90
N GLY A 57 -15.47 -1.31 -17.49
CA GLY A 57 -15.90 -1.65 -16.13
C GLY A 57 -15.63 -0.56 -15.11
N THR A 58 -15.86 -0.85 -13.83
CA THR A 58 -15.74 0.14 -12.76
C THR A 58 -15.09 -0.44 -11.52
N ILE A 59 -14.36 0.41 -10.80
CA ILE A 59 -13.86 0.12 -9.45
C ILE A 59 -14.44 1.17 -8.53
N THR A 60 -15.17 0.74 -7.50
CA THR A 60 -15.78 1.64 -6.52
C THR A 60 -15.22 1.40 -5.13
N LEU A 61 -15.11 2.48 -4.37
CA LEU A 61 -14.75 2.50 -2.95
C LEU A 61 -15.88 3.23 -2.21
N ASN A 62 -16.55 2.55 -1.27
CA ASN A 62 -17.74 3.09 -0.58
C ASN A 62 -18.77 3.64 -1.59
N ASP A 63 -19.09 2.85 -2.61
CA ASP A 63 -20.06 3.13 -3.67
C ASP A 63 -19.72 4.32 -4.60
N LYS A 64 -18.59 5.00 -4.41
CA LYS A 64 -18.07 6.07 -5.28
C LYS A 64 -16.96 5.52 -6.16
N ASN A 65 -16.95 5.89 -7.47
CA ASN A 65 -15.89 5.47 -8.37
C ASN A 65 -14.53 5.95 -7.85
N VAL A 66 -13.51 5.08 -7.87
CA VAL A 66 -12.19 5.43 -7.35
C VAL A 66 -11.56 6.63 -8.08
N TRP A 67 -11.91 6.87 -9.34
CA TRP A 67 -11.41 7.99 -10.13
C TRP A 67 -12.06 9.33 -9.80
N ASP A 68 -13.20 9.33 -9.09
CA ASP A 68 -13.91 10.55 -8.67
C ASP A 68 -13.38 11.12 -7.35
N TYR A 69 -12.48 10.39 -6.66
CA TYR A 69 -11.81 10.89 -5.47
C TYR A 69 -10.68 11.86 -5.84
N LYS A 70 -10.51 12.94 -5.09
CA LYS A 70 -9.27 13.71 -5.10
C LYS A 70 -8.10 12.83 -4.65
N ILE A 71 -6.88 13.11 -5.13
CA ILE A 71 -5.69 12.27 -4.83
C ILE A 71 -5.49 12.09 -3.32
N LYS A 72 -5.50 13.17 -2.54
CA LYS A 72 -5.34 13.10 -1.08
C LYS A 72 -6.50 12.36 -0.39
N GLU A 73 -7.73 12.53 -0.88
CA GLU A 73 -8.90 11.84 -0.36
C GLU A 73 -8.77 10.31 -0.58
N PHE A 74 -8.37 9.90 -1.77
CA PHE A 74 -8.13 8.50 -2.07
C PHE A 74 -6.99 7.92 -1.20
N ALA A 75 -5.89 8.64 -1.05
CA ALA A 75 -4.76 8.25 -0.23
C ALA A 75 -5.08 8.14 1.28
N LYS A 76 -6.12 8.80 1.78
CA LYS A 76 -6.64 8.59 3.15
C LYS A 76 -7.45 7.29 3.29
N ASN A 77 -7.75 6.61 2.20
CA ASN A 77 -8.55 5.40 2.19
C ASN A 77 -7.77 4.14 1.78
N VAL A 78 -6.71 4.29 1.00
CA VAL A 78 -5.95 3.17 0.43
C VAL A 78 -4.46 3.41 0.59
N ALA A 79 -3.79 2.54 1.33
CA ALA A 79 -2.34 2.44 1.38
C ALA A 79 -1.87 1.26 0.52
N VAL A 80 -0.68 1.38 -0.05
CA VAL A 80 -0.10 0.37 -0.94
C VAL A 80 1.36 0.12 -0.59
N VAL A 81 1.73 -1.14 -0.49
CA VAL A 81 3.13 -1.57 -0.45
C VAL A 81 3.41 -2.37 -1.72
N HIS A 82 4.28 -1.86 -2.57
CA HIS A 82 4.69 -2.52 -3.80
C HIS A 82 5.80 -3.54 -3.54
N GLN A 83 5.95 -4.51 -4.44
CA GLN A 83 7.02 -5.50 -4.38
C GLN A 83 8.41 -4.84 -4.42
N LYS A 84 8.57 -3.80 -5.24
CA LYS A 84 9.80 -3.00 -5.33
C LYS A 84 9.48 -1.56 -5.01
N ASN A 85 10.02 -1.11 -3.88
CA ASN A 85 9.95 0.29 -3.47
C ASN A 85 11.37 0.85 -3.50
N GLN A 86 11.52 2.05 -4.05
CA GLN A 86 12.81 2.76 -4.10
C GLN A 86 12.60 4.20 -3.63
N ILE A 87 13.49 4.67 -2.79
CA ILE A 87 13.66 6.09 -2.49
C ILE A 87 15.09 6.45 -2.84
N TYR A 88 15.26 7.57 -3.52
CA TYR A 88 16.56 8.17 -3.82
C TYR A 88 16.89 9.17 -2.71
N GLY A 89 18.10 9.08 -2.20
CA GLY A 89 18.64 9.99 -1.18
C GLY A 89 18.85 9.33 0.19
N ASP A 90 19.56 10.05 1.05
CA ASP A 90 19.96 9.61 2.38
C ASP A 90 18.85 9.96 3.39
N LEU A 91 17.80 9.14 3.42
CA LEU A 91 16.67 9.28 4.33
C LEU A 91 16.70 8.22 5.43
N ASP A 92 16.45 8.65 6.66
CA ASP A 92 16.29 7.75 7.79
C ASP A 92 14.90 7.11 7.83
N VAL A 93 14.78 6.05 8.61
CA VAL A 93 13.54 5.28 8.78
C VAL A 93 12.39 6.17 9.26
N LYS A 94 12.62 7.02 10.27
CA LYS A 94 11.57 7.85 10.87
C LYS A 94 11.01 8.83 9.83
N THR A 95 11.85 9.43 9.04
CA THR A 95 11.47 10.33 7.94
C THR A 95 10.63 9.60 6.88
N ILE A 96 11.05 8.41 6.46
CA ILE A 96 10.31 7.62 5.45
C ILE A 96 8.95 7.20 5.99
N VAL A 97 8.88 6.71 7.22
CA VAL A 97 7.59 6.34 7.85
C VAL A 97 6.68 7.56 7.98
N GLY A 98 7.26 8.74 8.26
CA GLY A 98 6.55 10.03 8.29
C GLY A 98 5.87 10.38 6.97
N TYR A 99 6.35 9.94 5.82
CA TYR A 99 5.68 10.16 4.53
C TYR A 99 4.29 9.51 4.46
N GLY A 100 4.01 8.50 5.27
CA GLY A 100 2.66 7.95 5.43
C GLY A 100 1.64 9.00 5.91
N ARG A 101 2.09 10.10 6.53
CA ARG A 101 1.20 11.18 7.02
C ARG A 101 0.94 12.28 5.99
N LEU A 102 1.67 12.33 4.86
CA LEU A 102 1.52 13.36 3.82
C LEU A 102 0.07 13.57 3.32
N PRO A 103 -0.78 12.54 3.16
CA PRO A 103 -2.16 12.75 2.74
C PRO A 103 -2.98 13.63 3.71
N TYR A 104 -2.59 13.70 4.98
CA TYR A 104 -3.30 14.44 6.03
C TYR A 104 -2.83 15.89 6.15
N LEU A 105 -1.62 16.21 5.68
CA LEU A 105 -1.06 17.54 5.79
C LEU A 105 -1.68 18.51 4.77
N SER A 106 -1.96 19.73 5.21
CA SER A 106 -2.25 20.86 4.33
C SER A 106 -0.96 21.45 3.76
N TYR A 107 -1.07 22.35 2.80
CA TYR A 107 0.07 23.06 2.24
C TYR A 107 0.78 23.88 3.33
N HIS A 108 2.09 23.70 3.47
CA HIS A 108 2.95 24.31 4.54
C HIS A 108 2.64 23.84 5.99
N GLN A 109 1.88 22.78 6.17
CA GLN A 109 1.64 22.22 7.50
C GLN A 109 2.74 21.23 7.88
N ASN A 110 3.29 21.36 9.08
CA ASN A 110 4.17 20.37 9.69
C ASN A 110 3.37 19.21 10.32
N LEU A 111 4.05 18.11 10.59
CA LEU A 111 3.50 17.00 11.36
C LEU A 111 3.06 17.49 12.76
N SER A 112 1.88 17.05 13.18
CA SER A 112 1.35 17.28 14.51
C SER A 112 1.92 16.27 15.52
N GLU A 113 1.69 16.50 16.82
CA GLU A 113 2.04 15.54 17.87
C GLU A 113 1.33 14.20 17.66
N GLU A 114 0.07 14.22 17.22
CA GLU A 114 -0.68 13.01 16.88
C GLU A 114 -0.02 12.25 15.71
N ASP A 115 0.48 12.96 14.70
CA ASP A 115 1.20 12.32 13.59
C ASP A 115 2.48 11.65 14.07
N TYR A 116 3.24 12.27 14.96
CA TYR A 116 4.43 11.65 15.56
C TYR A 116 4.10 10.41 16.37
N GLN A 117 3.02 10.42 17.16
CA GLN A 117 2.56 9.24 17.90
C GLN A 117 2.19 8.07 16.95
N ILE A 118 1.55 8.38 15.81
CA ILE A 118 1.21 7.39 14.78
C ILE A 118 2.49 6.82 14.13
N ILE A 119 3.47 7.67 13.82
CA ILE A 119 4.76 7.26 13.26
C ILE A 119 5.48 6.34 14.24
N ASP A 120 5.59 6.73 15.51
CA ASP A 120 6.26 5.93 16.54
C ASP A 120 5.55 4.60 16.76
N TRP A 121 4.22 4.56 16.75
CA TRP A 121 3.42 3.33 16.78
C TRP A 121 3.72 2.42 15.58
N ALA A 122 3.78 2.96 14.38
CA ALA A 122 4.05 2.18 13.18
C ALA A 122 5.46 1.58 13.20
N ILE A 123 6.47 2.35 13.62
CA ILE A 123 7.86 1.92 13.81
C ILE A 123 7.94 0.79 14.85
N ALA A 124 7.26 0.94 15.98
CA ALA A 124 7.24 -0.08 17.04
C ALA A 124 6.54 -1.36 16.56
N THR A 125 5.38 -1.24 15.89
CA THR A 125 4.60 -2.38 15.36
C THR A 125 5.40 -3.21 14.35
N THR A 126 6.32 -2.60 13.61
CA THR A 126 7.16 -3.28 12.61
C THR A 126 8.54 -3.68 13.13
N ASN A 127 8.77 -3.58 14.47
CA ASN A 127 10.05 -3.90 15.10
C ASN A 127 11.25 -3.12 14.51
N LEU A 128 11.06 -1.80 14.29
CA LEU A 128 12.09 -0.92 13.72
C LEU A 128 12.64 0.11 14.69
N LYS A 129 12.26 0.07 15.97
CA LYS A 129 12.64 1.11 16.96
C LYS A 129 14.16 1.32 17.07
N GLU A 130 14.94 0.27 17.03
CA GLU A 130 16.41 0.33 17.08
C GLU A 130 17.05 0.94 15.82
N TYR A 131 16.27 1.05 14.74
CA TYR A 131 16.70 1.51 13.43
C TYR A 131 16.13 2.86 13.04
N GLU A 132 15.30 3.51 13.88
CA GLU A 132 14.51 4.68 13.53
C GLU A 132 15.31 5.85 12.95
N ASN A 133 16.59 6.01 13.41
CA ASN A 133 17.51 7.04 12.96
C ASN A 133 18.55 6.52 11.95
N ARG A 134 18.43 5.27 11.49
CA ARG A 134 19.34 4.72 10.46
C ARG A 134 18.86 5.08 9.07
N LEU A 135 19.82 5.34 8.18
CA LEU A 135 19.52 5.52 6.76
C LEU A 135 18.97 4.22 6.15
N LEU A 136 17.98 4.33 5.27
CA LEU A 136 17.39 3.19 4.58
C LEU A 136 18.43 2.33 3.86
N ALA A 137 19.43 2.97 3.22
CA ALA A 137 20.51 2.30 2.51
C ALA A 137 21.35 1.37 3.40
N ASN A 138 21.40 1.61 4.71
CA ASN A 138 22.17 0.84 5.68
C ASN A 138 21.37 -0.32 6.31
N LEU A 139 20.18 -0.60 5.81
CA LEU A 139 19.32 -1.67 6.29
C LEU A 139 19.37 -2.88 5.36
N SER A 140 19.18 -4.08 5.96
CA SER A 140 18.96 -5.29 5.15
C SER A 140 17.66 -5.22 4.35
N GLY A 141 17.54 -6.03 3.29
CA GLY A 141 16.32 -6.06 2.46
C GLY A 141 15.04 -6.31 3.27
N GLY A 142 15.07 -7.23 4.25
CA GLY A 142 13.94 -7.48 5.14
C GLY A 142 13.65 -6.32 6.09
N GLN A 143 14.66 -5.58 6.54
CA GLN A 143 14.45 -4.34 7.32
C GLN A 143 13.84 -3.25 6.46
N GLN A 144 14.34 -3.06 5.23
CA GLN A 144 13.76 -2.11 4.29
C GLN A 144 12.29 -2.43 3.99
N GLN A 145 11.95 -3.71 3.78
CA GLN A 145 10.56 -4.12 3.57
C GLN A 145 9.66 -3.74 4.75
N ARG A 146 10.15 -3.89 5.99
CA ARG A 146 9.43 -3.46 7.19
C ARG A 146 9.26 -1.94 7.26
N VAL A 147 10.21 -1.15 6.75
CA VAL A 147 10.06 0.32 6.66
C VAL A 147 8.92 0.71 5.74
N TRP A 148 8.78 0.05 4.58
CA TRP A 148 7.66 0.31 3.67
C TRP A 148 6.31 -0.07 4.28
N LEU A 149 6.28 -1.18 5.01
CA LEU A 149 5.10 -1.58 5.75
C LEU A 149 4.76 -0.57 6.86
N ALA A 150 5.76 -0.09 7.62
CA ALA A 150 5.57 0.94 8.64
C ALA A 150 5.01 2.23 8.04
N MET A 151 5.53 2.68 6.90
CA MET A 151 5.02 3.86 6.17
C MET A 151 3.54 3.68 5.79
N ALA A 152 3.17 2.50 5.26
CA ALA A 152 1.79 2.21 4.91
C ALA A 152 0.87 2.13 6.15
N LEU A 153 1.36 1.57 7.27
CA LEU A 153 0.63 1.55 8.55
C LEU A 153 0.44 2.97 9.13
N ALA A 154 1.47 3.82 9.04
CA ALA A 154 1.40 5.22 9.47
C ALA A 154 0.35 6.02 8.69
N GLN A 155 0.01 5.60 7.47
CA GLN A 155 -1.06 6.21 6.68
C GLN A 155 -2.46 5.99 7.29
N LYS A 156 -2.65 4.98 8.21
CA LYS A 156 -3.92 4.74 8.94
C LYS A 156 -5.13 4.65 8.01
N THR A 157 -5.03 3.89 6.94
CA THR A 157 -6.10 3.72 5.96
C THR A 157 -6.99 2.52 6.26
N PRO A 158 -8.28 2.53 5.87
CA PRO A 158 -9.16 1.37 5.99
C PRO A 158 -8.81 0.21 5.04
N ILE A 159 -8.01 0.46 3.99
CA ILE A 159 -7.54 -0.55 3.03
C ILE A 159 -6.02 -0.50 2.97
N LEU A 160 -5.40 -1.67 3.10
CA LEU A 160 -3.98 -1.89 2.87
C LEU A 160 -3.82 -2.93 1.74
N LEU A 161 -3.20 -2.53 0.65
CA LEU A 161 -2.86 -3.37 -0.49
C LEU A 161 -1.38 -3.78 -0.39
N LEU A 162 -1.11 -5.07 -0.38
CA LEU A 162 0.24 -5.61 -0.25
C LEU A 162 0.56 -6.48 -1.49
N ASP A 163 1.60 -6.12 -2.22
CA ASP A 163 2.11 -6.90 -3.36
C ASP A 163 3.35 -7.67 -2.93
N GLU A 164 3.20 -8.98 -2.71
CA GLU A 164 4.27 -9.88 -2.26
C GLU A 164 5.04 -9.36 -1.03
N PRO A 165 4.36 -8.99 0.08
CA PRO A 165 4.99 -8.30 1.21
C PRO A 165 6.03 -9.15 1.94
N THR A 166 6.08 -10.45 1.65
CA THR A 166 6.90 -11.43 2.38
C THR A 166 8.16 -11.85 1.63
N THR A 167 8.41 -11.37 0.41
CA THR A 167 9.45 -11.86 -0.50
C THR A 167 10.87 -11.77 0.07
N TYR A 168 11.14 -10.81 0.99
CA TYR A 168 12.46 -10.62 1.61
C TYR A 168 12.43 -10.86 3.13
N LEU A 169 11.34 -11.41 3.66
CA LEU A 169 11.18 -11.66 5.08
C LEU A 169 11.45 -13.12 5.39
N ASP A 170 12.10 -13.39 6.52
CA ASP A 170 12.21 -14.73 7.06
C ASP A 170 10.84 -15.26 7.54
N VAL A 171 10.73 -16.57 7.70
CA VAL A 171 9.46 -17.26 8.01
C VAL A 171 8.79 -16.71 9.27
N LYS A 172 9.57 -16.30 10.28
CA LYS A 172 9.03 -15.72 11.51
C LYS A 172 8.25 -14.45 11.25
N TYR A 173 8.83 -13.51 10.48
CA TYR A 173 8.18 -12.24 10.15
C TYR A 173 7.04 -12.41 9.13
N GLN A 174 7.11 -13.40 8.25
CA GLN A 174 6.00 -13.73 7.36
C GLN A 174 4.72 -14.06 8.15
N ILE A 175 4.86 -14.82 9.25
CA ILE A 175 3.74 -15.19 10.13
C ILE A 175 3.25 -13.98 10.94
N GLU A 176 4.14 -13.10 11.39
CA GLU A 176 3.77 -11.91 12.18
C GLU A 176 2.95 -10.89 11.38
N ILE A 177 3.25 -10.69 10.09
CA ILE A 177 2.49 -9.78 9.21
C ILE A 177 1.05 -10.25 8.98
N LEU A 178 0.79 -11.56 9.09
CA LEU A 178 -0.52 -12.15 8.83
C LEU A 178 -1.41 -12.25 10.08
N LYS A 179 -0.93 -11.86 11.24
CA LYS A 179 -1.67 -11.78 12.51
C LYS A 179 -2.25 -10.39 12.74
#